data_0c25818fc206b172d824a3a980dda9dd
#
_entry.id   0c25818fc206b172d824a3a980dda9dd
#
_cell.length_a   1.000
_cell.length_b   1.000
_cell.length_c   1.000
_cell.angle_alpha   90.00
_cell.angle_beta   90.00
_cell.angle_gamma   90.00
#
_symmetry.space_group_name_H-M   'P 1'
#
loop_
_entity.id
_entity.type
_entity.pdbx_description
1 polymer ?
#
loop_
_entity_poly.entity_id
_entity_poly.type
_entity_poly.pdbx_seq_one_letter_code
_entity_poly.pdbx_strand_id
1 'polypeptide(L)'
;GNDGSMTITASGGTLAYTYNIGGANQASNVFANLGAGNYTITVTDANGCTATSTQTIAPPNSPTITAVVTTDVDCNGGNNGSITVTATGGLGALNYNLQPVNQNNATGIFTNLAAGVYTMTVADANGCTISSTATIIEPTILSWTTTATTDVNCNGGNDGTLTATATGGTGIINYNLQPTNQTNNTGLFTN
;
A
#
# COMPACT_ATOMS: atom_id res chain seq x y z
N GLY A 1 1.87 11.27 18.92
CA GLY A 1 2.72 10.94 20.08
C GLY A 1 2.76 12.09 21.07
N ASN A 2 3.06 11.77 22.31
CA ASN A 2 3.32 12.73 23.38
C ASN A 2 4.76 12.50 23.90
N ASP A 3 5.71 12.49 22.99
CA ASP A 3 7.12 12.22 23.21
C ASP A 3 7.99 13.48 23.11
N GLY A 4 7.35 14.64 22.91
CA GLY A 4 8.01 15.93 22.92
C GLY A 4 8.54 16.30 24.31
N SER A 5 9.61 17.08 24.34
CA SER A 5 10.16 17.65 25.57
C SER A 5 10.58 19.10 25.36
N MET A 6 10.58 19.85 26.44
CA MET A 6 10.99 21.26 26.47
C MET A 6 11.83 21.51 27.70
N THR A 7 12.98 22.18 27.51
CA THR A 7 13.81 22.68 28.61
C THR A 7 13.82 24.20 28.57
N ILE A 8 13.48 24.84 29.67
CA ILE A 8 13.37 26.30 29.79
C ILE A 8 14.60 26.85 30.52
N THR A 9 15.23 27.86 29.93
CA THR A 9 16.32 28.58 30.55
C THR A 9 15.84 29.99 30.93
N ALA A 10 15.99 30.36 32.17
CA ALA A 10 15.63 31.69 32.65
C ALA A 10 16.87 32.39 33.27
N SER A 11 16.89 33.72 33.18
CA SER A 11 17.93 34.55 33.78
C SER A 11 17.34 35.88 34.27
N GLY A 12 18.00 36.51 35.24
CA GLY A 12 17.52 37.74 35.89
C GLY A 12 16.49 37.45 37.01
N GLY A 13 15.99 38.48 37.66
CA GLY A 13 15.08 38.35 38.81
C GLY A 13 15.74 37.73 40.03
N THR A 14 14.90 37.27 40.97
CA THR A 14 15.33 36.67 42.23
C THR A 14 15.12 35.15 42.24
N LEU A 15 16.18 34.37 42.49
CA LEU A 15 16.07 32.91 42.61
C LEU A 15 15.25 32.53 43.84
N ALA A 16 14.43 31.43 43.87
CA ALA A 16 14.30 30.38 42.85
C ALA A 16 13.17 30.70 41.84
N TYR A 17 13.27 30.07 40.66
CA TYR A 17 12.20 30.17 39.65
C TYR A 17 11.21 29.02 39.73
N THR A 18 9.96 29.32 39.36
CA THR A 18 8.95 28.31 39.02
C THR A 18 8.53 28.47 37.60
N TYR A 19 8.18 27.34 36.97
CA TYR A 19 7.90 27.24 35.53
C TYR A 19 6.49 26.66 35.31
N ASN A 20 5.79 27.18 34.31
CA ASN A 20 4.45 26.75 33.91
C ASN A 20 4.33 26.76 32.40
N ILE A 21 3.61 25.79 31.81
CA ILE A 21 3.31 25.71 30.38
C ILE A 21 1.80 25.51 30.12
N GLY A 22 0.95 26.01 31.04
CA GLY A 22 -0.52 25.88 30.98
C GLY A 22 -1.11 24.91 32.01
N GLY A 23 -0.31 24.38 32.91
CA GLY A 23 -0.73 23.50 34.01
C GLY A 23 -0.35 24.05 35.40
N ALA A 24 0.03 23.19 36.31
CA ALA A 24 0.56 23.57 37.63
C ALA A 24 1.99 24.12 37.53
N ASN A 25 2.33 25.07 38.43
CA ASN A 25 3.70 25.55 38.57
C ASN A 25 4.60 24.45 39.13
N GLN A 26 5.81 24.32 38.56
CA GLN A 26 6.82 23.36 39.03
C GLN A 26 8.20 24.03 39.15
N ALA A 27 9.04 23.50 40.03
CA ALA A 27 10.42 23.94 40.20
C ALA A 27 11.35 23.39 39.09
N SER A 28 11.00 22.27 38.50
CA SER A 28 11.76 21.72 37.37
C SER A 28 11.57 22.57 36.11
N ASN A 29 12.67 22.86 35.42
CA ASN A 29 12.66 23.58 34.15
C ASN A 29 12.50 22.64 32.96
N VAL A 30 12.30 21.33 33.20
CA VAL A 30 12.11 20.31 32.11
C VAL A 30 10.67 19.82 32.13
N PHE A 31 10.06 19.86 30.96
CA PHE A 31 8.73 19.33 30.68
C PHE A 31 8.88 18.23 29.67
N ALA A 32 8.30 17.06 29.92
CA ALA A 32 8.36 15.89 29.07
C ALA A 32 6.94 15.39 28.73
N ASN A 33 6.86 14.44 27.82
CA ASN A 33 5.61 13.83 27.34
C ASN A 33 4.64 14.86 26.75
N LEU A 34 5.19 15.85 26.03
CA LEU A 34 4.41 16.90 25.41
C LEU A 34 3.94 16.46 24.01
N GLY A 35 2.67 16.71 23.72
CA GLY A 35 2.15 16.58 22.34
C GLY A 35 2.56 17.75 21.46
N ALA A 36 2.30 17.61 20.16
CA ALA A 36 2.41 18.73 19.23
C ALA A 36 1.41 19.82 19.61
N GLY A 37 1.86 21.07 19.58
CA GLY A 37 1.01 22.21 19.95
C GLY A 37 1.82 23.45 20.32
N ASN A 38 1.09 24.55 20.56
CA ASN A 38 1.67 25.79 21.03
C ASN A 38 1.56 25.86 22.55
N TYR A 39 2.67 26.12 23.21
CA TYR A 39 2.77 26.21 24.65
C TYR A 39 3.13 27.65 25.06
N THR A 40 2.32 28.25 25.94
CA THR A 40 2.68 29.52 26.59
C THR A 40 3.46 29.18 27.86
N ILE A 41 4.72 29.60 27.87
CA ILE A 41 5.64 29.41 28.97
C ILE A 41 5.52 30.62 29.90
N THR A 42 5.37 30.39 31.18
CA THR A 42 5.47 31.42 32.24
C THR A 42 6.55 31.02 33.22
N VAL A 43 7.51 31.92 33.44
CA VAL A 43 8.51 31.78 34.46
C VAL A 43 8.20 32.82 35.54
N THR A 44 8.20 32.41 36.81
CA THR A 44 7.92 33.27 37.97
C THR A 44 9.13 33.22 38.89
N ASP A 45 9.65 34.37 39.33
CA ASP A 45 10.73 34.48 40.30
C ASP A 45 10.20 34.42 41.75
N ALA A 46 11.10 34.40 42.76
CA ALA A 46 10.74 34.31 44.15
C ALA A 46 9.95 35.54 44.67
N ASN A 47 10.00 36.66 43.99
CA ASN A 47 9.24 37.89 44.33
C ASN A 47 7.89 37.94 43.59
N GLY A 48 7.54 36.91 42.79
CA GLY A 48 6.29 36.87 42.04
C GLY A 48 6.35 37.62 40.70
N CYS A 49 7.51 38.11 40.27
CA CYS A 49 7.64 38.71 38.94
C CYS A 49 7.60 37.63 37.87
N THR A 50 6.86 37.87 36.78
CA THR A 50 6.63 36.89 35.72
C THR A 50 7.23 37.33 34.38
N ALA A 51 7.73 36.38 33.60
CA ALA A 51 8.05 36.51 32.18
C ALA A 51 7.35 35.43 31.38
N THR A 52 6.84 35.77 30.21
CA THR A 52 6.11 34.85 29.34
C THR A 52 6.78 34.76 27.97
N SER A 53 6.70 33.56 27.37
CA SER A 53 7.13 33.26 26.00
C SER A 53 6.24 32.20 25.40
N THR A 54 6.24 32.04 24.10
CA THR A 54 5.54 30.96 23.41
C THR A 54 6.52 30.09 22.64
N GLN A 55 6.30 28.76 22.69
CA GLN A 55 7.05 27.78 21.94
C GLN A 55 6.10 26.78 21.29
N THR A 56 6.47 26.34 20.08
CA THR A 56 5.70 25.35 19.33
C THR A 56 6.46 24.03 19.29
N ILE A 57 5.79 22.94 19.68
CA ILE A 57 6.22 21.57 19.36
C ILE A 57 5.50 21.18 18.09
N ALA A 58 6.27 20.98 17.01
CA ALA A 58 5.72 20.61 15.71
C ALA A 58 5.19 19.17 15.74
N PRO A 59 4.10 18.86 15.02
CA PRO A 59 3.67 17.48 14.81
C PRO A 59 4.75 16.71 14.05
N PRO A 60 4.87 15.39 14.26
CA PRO A 60 5.76 14.57 13.47
C PRO A 60 5.35 14.62 12.00
N ASN A 61 6.34 14.61 11.10
CA ASN A 61 6.11 14.51 9.68
C ASN A 61 5.72 13.05 9.35
N SER A 62 4.43 12.78 9.20
CA SER A 62 3.92 11.45 8.91
C SER A 62 4.18 11.04 7.46
N PRO A 63 4.36 9.75 7.16
CA PRO A 63 4.47 9.27 5.80
C PRO A 63 3.18 9.55 5.01
N THR A 64 3.32 9.75 3.69
CA THR A 64 2.21 9.95 2.76
C THR A 64 2.41 9.05 1.55
N ILE A 65 1.40 8.24 1.20
CA ILE A 65 1.41 7.43 -0.02
C ILE A 65 1.15 8.36 -1.21
N THR A 66 2.09 8.40 -2.17
CA THR A 66 2.03 9.26 -3.36
C THR A 66 1.56 8.51 -4.60
N ALA A 67 1.80 7.20 -4.67
CA ALA A 67 1.31 6.36 -5.75
C ALA A 67 1.13 4.90 -5.28
N VAL A 68 0.14 4.24 -5.89
CA VAL A 68 -0.05 2.78 -5.84
C VAL A 68 -0.29 2.32 -7.26
N VAL A 69 0.55 1.41 -7.76
CA VAL A 69 0.46 0.83 -9.09
C VAL A 69 0.29 -0.67 -8.96
N THR A 70 -0.70 -1.23 -9.65
CA THR A 70 -0.98 -2.68 -9.68
C THR A 70 -0.70 -3.25 -11.06
N THR A 71 -0.29 -4.51 -11.10
CA THR A 71 -0.32 -5.36 -12.29
C THR A 71 -1.21 -6.55 -11.99
N ASP A 72 -2.19 -6.79 -12.85
CA ASP A 72 -3.13 -7.88 -12.70
C ASP A 72 -2.48 -9.23 -13.07
N VAL A 73 -3.12 -10.34 -12.70
CA VAL A 73 -2.64 -11.66 -13.10
C VAL A 73 -3.04 -11.98 -14.54
N ASP A 74 -2.16 -12.67 -15.28
CA ASP A 74 -2.37 -12.98 -16.69
C ASP A 74 -3.39 -14.10 -16.94
N CYS A 75 -3.57 -14.99 -15.97
CA CYS A 75 -4.46 -16.13 -16.07
C CYS A 75 -5.37 -16.24 -14.85
N ASN A 76 -6.56 -16.80 -15.03
CA ASN A 76 -7.44 -17.15 -13.92
C ASN A 76 -6.73 -18.11 -12.96
N GLY A 77 -6.74 -17.81 -11.66
CA GLY A 77 -6.00 -18.54 -10.64
C GLY A 77 -4.49 -18.32 -10.65
N GLY A 78 -4.00 -17.36 -11.44
CA GLY A 78 -2.57 -17.00 -11.49
C GLY A 78 -2.10 -16.27 -10.23
N ASN A 79 -0.77 -16.16 -10.10
CA ASN A 79 -0.13 -15.46 -8.98
C ASN A 79 1.05 -14.58 -9.43
N ASN A 80 1.01 -14.08 -10.66
CA ASN A 80 2.06 -13.21 -11.21
C ASN A 80 1.73 -11.71 -11.12
N GLY A 81 0.68 -11.36 -10.36
CA GLY A 81 0.34 -9.99 -10.07
C GLY A 81 1.38 -9.27 -9.20
N SER A 82 1.36 -7.96 -9.22
CA SER A 82 2.25 -7.13 -8.41
C SER A 82 1.59 -5.84 -7.91
N ILE A 83 2.13 -5.30 -6.81
CA ILE A 83 1.79 -3.98 -6.29
C ILE A 83 3.08 -3.23 -6.02
N THR A 84 3.16 -1.99 -6.51
CA THR A 84 4.22 -1.04 -6.19
C THR A 84 3.62 0.15 -5.45
N VAL A 85 4.12 0.40 -4.24
CA VAL A 85 3.70 1.53 -3.39
C VAL A 85 4.84 2.53 -3.30
N THR A 86 4.56 3.78 -3.62
CA THR A 86 5.51 4.88 -3.43
C THR A 86 4.99 5.77 -2.31
N ALA A 87 5.86 6.09 -1.35
CA ALA A 87 5.54 6.98 -0.24
C ALA A 87 6.68 7.96 0.03
N THR A 88 6.34 9.10 0.62
CA THR A 88 7.26 10.17 1.01
C THR A 88 6.91 10.70 2.39
N GLY A 89 7.80 11.50 2.99
CA GLY A 89 7.59 12.02 4.34
C GLY A 89 7.94 10.99 5.42
N GLY A 90 7.50 11.24 6.65
CA GLY A 90 7.92 10.45 7.80
C GLY A 90 9.33 10.78 8.26
N LEU A 91 9.79 10.12 9.32
CA LEU A 91 11.14 10.24 9.85
C LEU A 91 11.91 8.94 9.63
N GLY A 92 13.10 9.05 9.00
CA GLY A 92 13.99 7.92 8.75
C GLY A 92 13.50 7.00 7.63
N ALA A 93 13.88 5.72 7.70
CA ALA A 93 13.52 4.73 6.67
C ALA A 93 12.04 4.34 6.74
N LEU A 94 11.41 4.23 5.58
CA LEU A 94 10.05 3.72 5.47
C LEU A 94 10.05 2.18 5.38
N ASN A 95 9.10 1.56 6.05
CA ASN A 95 8.81 0.13 5.97
C ASN A 95 7.40 -0.07 5.42
N TYR A 96 7.27 -1.00 4.48
CA TYR A 96 6.02 -1.30 3.78
C TYR A 96 5.54 -2.70 4.18
N ASN A 97 4.30 -2.80 4.61
CA ASN A 97 3.62 -4.07 4.92
C ASN A 97 2.45 -4.29 3.97
N LEU A 98 2.28 -5.50 3.46
CA LEU A 98 1.17 -5.91 2.61
C LEU A 98 0.36 -7.03 3.26
N GLN A 99 -0.93 -6.80 3.45
CA GLN A 99 -1.90 -7.78 3.95
C GLN A 99 -2.87 -8.21 2.84
N PRO A 100 -3.38 -9.46 2.85
CA PRO A 100 -3.27 -10.48 3.89
C PRO A 100 -2.02 -11.37 3.82
N VAL A 101 -1.14 -11.19 2.82
CA VAL A 101 0.05 -12.06 2.62
C VAL A 101 1.17 -11.82 3.64
N ASN A 102 1.04 -10.80 4.48
CA ASN A 102 1.98 -10.43 5.54
C ASN A 102 3.44 -10.26 5.06
N GLN A 103 3.61 -9.70 3.86
CA GLN A 103 4.94 -9.36 3.32
C GLN A 103 5.39 -8.00 3.85
N ASN A 104 6.68 -7.90 4.22
CA ASN A 104 7.31 -6.66 4.66
C ASN A 104 8.58 -6.39 3.85
N ASN A 105 8.78 -5.13 3.43
CA ASN A 105 10.02 -4.70 2.80
C ASN A 105 10.22 -3.18 2.93
N ALA A 106 11.39 -2.70 2.51
CA ALA A 106 11.75 -1.28 2.51
C ALA A 106 11.62 -0.62 1.12
N THR A 107 11.21 -1.37 0.10
CA THR A 107 11.15 -0.89 -1.30
C THR A 107 9.76 -0.53 -1.76
N GLY A 108 8.71 -1.02 -1.07
CA GLY A 108 7.32 -0.87 -1.48
C GLY A 108 6.92 -1.73 -2.69
N ILE A 109 7.76 -2.70 -3.10
CA ILE A 109 7.51 -3.58 -4.25
C ILE A 109 7.11 -4.98 -3.76
N PHE A 110 5.94 -5.44 -4.18
CA PHE A 110 5.38 -6.74 -3.86
C PHE A 110 5.05 -7.49 -5.14
N THR A 111 5.52 -8.72 -5.26
CA THR A 111 5.37 -9.57 -6.45
C THR A 111 4.81 -10.93 -6.08
N ASN A 112 4.48 -11.73 -7.10
CA ASN A 112 3.90 -13.07 -6.94
C ASN A 112 2.58 -13.05 -6.16
N LEU A 113 1.73 -12.06 -6.49
CA LEU A 113 0.43 -11.87 -5.86
C LEU A 113 -0.68 -12.51 -6.72
N ALA A 114 -1.61 -13.17 -6.06
CA ALA A 114 -2.85 -13.65 -6.67
C ALA A 114 -3.85 -12.50 -6.83
N ALA A 115 -4.95 -12.75 -7.53
CA ALA A 115 -6.08 -11.82 -7.54
C ALA A 115 -6.67 -11.67 -6.13
N GLY A 116 -7.04 -10.45 -5.76
CA GLY A 116 -7.58 -10.15 -4.44
C GLY A 116 -7.44 -8.70 -4.03
N VAL A 117 -8.00 -8.37 -2.87
CA VAL A 117 -7.90 -7.04 -2.25
C VAL A 117 -6.76 -7.05 -1.25
N TYR A 118 -5.87 -6.09 -1.37
CA TYR A 118 -4.69 -5.93 -0.53
C TYR A 118 -4.73 -4.61 0.22
N THR A 119 -4.32 -4.64 1.48
CA THR A 119 -4.11 -3.43 2.29
C THR A 119 -2.60 -3.22 2.46
N MET A 120 -2.12 -2.06 2.01
CA MET A 120 -0.76 -1.62 2.19
C MET A 120 -0.69 -0.69 3.39
N THR A 121 0.27 -0.91 4.28
CA THR A 121 0.58 0.01 5.39
C THR A 121 2.03 0.43 5.28
N VAL A 122 2.26 1.74 5.30
CA VAL A 122 3.61 2.33 5.32
C VAL A 122 3.85 2.89 6.71
N ALA A 123 4.95 2.51 7.33
CA ALA A 123 5.38 2.99 8.64
C ALA A 123 6.75 3.68 8.53
N ASP A 124 6.93 4.77 9.27
CA ASP A 124 8.24 5.41 9.45
C ASP A 124 8.99 4.85 10.66
N ALA A 125 10.21 5.33 10.90
CA ALA A 125 11.06 4.87 12.02
C ALA A 125 10.48 5.20 13.40
N ASN A 126 9.56 6.16 13.52
CA ASN A 126 8.88 6.53 14.75
C ASN A 126 7.57 5.76 14.95
N GLY A 127 7.18 4.90 13.99
CA GLY A 127 5.94 4.15 14.04
C GLY A 127 4.71 4.95 13.59
N CYS A 128 4.87 6.13 12.96
CA CYS A 128 3.76 6.82 12.31
C CYS A 128 3.39 6.05 11.04
N THR A 129 2.09 5.78 10.84
CA THR A 129 1.62 4.92 9.74
C THR A 129 0.59 5.61 8.85
N ILE A 130 0.56 5.19 7.59
CA ILE A 130 -0.50 5.47 6.60
C ILE A 130 -0.88 4.16 5.91
N SER A 131 -2.16 3.99 5.57
CA SER A 131 -2.63 2.80 4.85
C SER A 131 -3.43 3.15 3.62
N SER A 132 -3.41 2.26 2.63
CA SER A 132 -4.21 2.31 1.42
C SER A 132 -4.61 0.90 1.00
N THR A 133 -5.58 0.77 0.11
CA THR A 133 -6.01 -0.50 -0.47
C THR A 133 -5.84 -0.52 -1.98
N ALA A 134 -5.57 -1.70 -2.54
CA ALA A 134 -5.56 -1.93 -3.97
C ALA A 134 -6.13 -3.31 -4.28
N THR A 135 -6.64 -3.49 -5.50
CA THR A 135 -7.18 -4.75 -5.99
C THR A 135 -6.38 -5.22 -7.17
N ILE A 136 -5.96 -6.49 -7.14
CA ILE A 136 -5.46 -7.23 -8.30
C ILE A 136 -6.62 -8.06 -8.82
N ILE A 137 -6.92 -7.95 -10.10
CA ILE A 137 -7.97 -8.72 -10.75
C ILE A 137 -7.40 -9.89 -11.55
N GLU A 138 -8.24 -10.87 -11.84
CA GLU A 138 -7.94 -11.99 -12.71
C GLU A 138 -8.88 -12.01 -13.92
N PRO A 139 -8.44 -12.55 -15.06
CA PRO A 139 -9.31 -12.75 -16.21
C PRO A 139 -10.36 -13.83 -15.91
N THR A 140 -11.43 -13.80 -16.68
CA THR A 140 -12.43 -14.87 -16.65
C THR A 140 -11.80 -16.21 -17.04
N ILE A 141 -12.27 -17.30 -16.46
CA ILE A 141 -11.80 -18.64 -16.79
C ILE A 141 -12.00 -18.93 -18.27
N LEU A 142 -10.96 -19.50 -18.91
CA LEU A 142 -11.08 -19.98 -20.29
C LEU A 142 -11.97 -21.24 -20.31
N SER A 143 -13.03 -21.21 -21.08
CA SER A 143 -14.00 -22.30 -21.17
C SER A 143 -14.51 -22.51 -22.59
N TRP A 144 -14.78 -23.78 -22.94
CA TRP A 144 -15.44 -24.12 -24.19
C TRP A 144 -16.87 -23.60 -24.22
N THR A 145 -17.26 -22.99 -25.32
CA THR A 145 -18.64 -22.52 -25.54
C THR A 145 -19.42 -23.49 -26.40
N THR A 146 -18.86 -23.87 -27.55
CA THR A 146 -19.46 -24.83 -28.47
C THR A 146 -18.41 -25.66 -29.19
N THR A 147 -18.80 -26.86 -29.61
CA THR A 147 -18.08 -27.65 -30.59
C THR A 147 -19.11 -28.22 -31.59
N ALA A 148 -18.83 -28.13 -32.86
CA ALA A 148 -19.68 -28.66 -33.91
C ALA A 148 -18.83 -29.38 -34.96
N THR A 149 -19.37 -30.44 -35.57
CA THR A 149 -18.70 -31.21 -36.61
C THR A 149 -19.63 -31.35 -37.82
N THR A 150 -19.04 -31.44 -39.01
CA THR A 150 -19.69 -31.98 -40.18
C THR A 150 -19.00 -33.27 -40.57
N ASP A 151 -19.78 -34.27 -40.90
CA ASP A 151 -19.25 -35.58 -41.29
C ASP A 151 -18.71 -35.54 -42.74
N VAL A 152 -17.87 -36.50 -43.07
CA VAL A 152 -17.40 -36.69 -44.44
C VAL A 152 -18.51 -37.27 -45.32
N ASN A 153 -18.61 -36.79 -46.56
CA ASN A 153 -19.68 -37.20 -47.46
C ASN A 153 -19.52 -38.64 -48.02
N CYS A 154 -18.30 -39.17 -48.03
CA CYS A 154 -18.01 -40.49 -48.57
C CYS A 154 -17.05 -41.28 -47.67
N ASN A 155 -17.14 -42.61 -47.72
CA ASN A 155 -16.16 -43.45 -47.05
C ASN A 155 -14.75 -43.20 -47.62
N GLY A 156 -13.81 -42.82 -46.71
CA GLY A 156 -12.47 -42.38 -47.07
C GLY A 156 -12.36 -40.92 -47.55
N GLY A 157 -13.46 -40.15 -47.48
CA GLY A 157 -13.42 -38.71 -47.73
C GLY A 157 -12.67 -37.90 -46.65
N ASN A 158 -12.30 -36.68 -46.98
CA ASN A 158 -11.59 -35.75 -46.10
C ASN A 158 -12.23 -34.36 -46.08
N ASP A 159 -13.51 -34.26 -46.37
CA ASP A 159 -14.29 -33.00 -46.41
C ASP A 159 -15.07 -32.69 -45.13
N GLY A 160 -14.80 -33.44 -44.04
CA GLY A 160 -15.33 -33.14 -42.72
C GLY A 160 -14.76 -31.87 -42.14
N THR A 161 -15.52 -31.20 -41.27
CA THR A 161 -15.08 -30.01 -40.58
C THR A 161 -15.31 -30.12 -39.06
N LEU A 162 -14.49 -29.43 -38.31
CA LEU A 162 -14.68 -29.21 -36.90
C LEU A 162 -14.65 -27.72 -36.59
N THR A 163 -15.68 -27.23 -35.89
CA THR A 163 -15.67 -25.89 -35.34
C THR A 163 -15.68 -25.97 -33.82
N ALA A 164 -14.78 -25.23 -33.18
CA ALA A 164 -14.68 -25.13 -31.74
C ALA A 164 -14.64 -23.66 -31.36
N THR A 165 -15.43 -23.26 -30.37
CA THR A 165 -15.40 -21.90 -29.83
C THR A 165 -15.18 -21.95 -28.33
N ALA A 166 -14.42 -20.98 -27.83
CA ALA A 166 -14.12 -20.80 -26.43
C ALA A 166 -14.23 -19.32 -26.04
N THR A 167 -14.47 -19.05 -24.77
CA THR A 167 -14.57 -17.71 -24.19
C THR A 167 -13.75 -17.62 -22.91
N GLY A 168 -13.43 -16.39 -22.47
CA GLY A 168 -12.60 -16.14 -21.30
C GLY A 168 -11.11 -16.04 -21.62
N GLY A 169 -10.29 -16.04 -20.58
CA GLY A 169 -8.86 -15.81 -20.69
C GLY A 169 -8.50 -14.39 -21.11
N THR A 170 -7.23 -14.18 -21.45
CA THR A 170 -6.69 -12.92 -21.96
C THR A 170 -6.07 -13.13 -23.35
N GLY A 171 -6.25 -12.13 -24.23
CA GLY A 171 -5.64 -12.13 -25.56
C GLY A 171 -6.31 -13.06 -26.57
N ILE A 172 -5.53 -13.48 -27.57
CA ILE A 172 -6.02 -14.32 -28.67
C ILE A 172 -6.08 -15.78 -28.21
N ILE A 173 -7.26 -16.41 -28.36
CA ILE A 173 -7.41 -17.84 -28.11
C ILE A 173 -6.83 -18.63 -29.29
N ASN A 174 -5.92 -19.55 -29.01
CA ASN A 174 -5.35 -20.46 -30.00
C ASN A 174 -5.92 -21.85 -29.77
N TYR A 175 -6.34 -22.48 -30.85
CA TYR A 175 -6.92 -23.82 -30.88
C TYR A 175 -5.91 -24.80 -31.46
N ASN A 176 -5.81 -25.99 -30.86
CA ASN A 176 -5.00 -27.09 -31.35
C ASN A 176 -5.87 -28.34 -31.51
N LEU A 177 -5.87 -28.93 -32.71
CA LEU A 177 -6.59 -30.16 -33.01
C LEU A 177 -5.62 -31.33 -33.06
N GLN A 178 -5.86 -32.33 -32.21
CA GLN A 178 -5.13 -33.61 -32.19
C GLN A 178 -5.96 -34.71 -32.85
N PRO A 179 -5.36 -35.70 -33.56
CA PRO A 179 -3.91 -35.97 -33.63
C PRO A 179 -3.21 -35.25 -34.80
N THR A 180 -3.92 -34.44 -35.62
CA THR A 180 -3.36 -33.79 -36.82
C THR A 180 -2.39 -32.64 -36.48
N ASN A 181 -2.38 -32.19 -35.27
CA ASN A 181 -1.54 -31.09 -34.73
C ASN A 181 -1.74 -29.77 -35.51
N GLN A 182 -2.94 -29.56 -36.03
CA GLN A 182 -3.32 -28.28 -36.68
C GLN A 182 -3.58 -27.23 -35.63
N THR A 183 -3.08 -26.01 -35.82
CA THR A 183 -3.26 -24.86 -34.91
C THR A 183 -3.82 -23.65 -35.64
N ASN A 184 -4.78 -22.96 -35.06
CA ASN A 184 -5.30 -21.70 -35.55
C ASN A 184 -5.95 -20.87 -34.41
N ASN A 185 -6.37 -19.65 -34.74
CA ASN A 185 -7.07 -18.75 -33.80
C ASN A 185 -8.55 -18.53 -34.14
N THR A 186 -9.08 -19.26 -35.09
CA THR A 186 -10.50 -19.17 -35.52
C THR A 186 -11.34 -20.28 -34.92
N GLY A 187 -10.71 -21.38 -34.49
CA GLY A 187 -11.37 -22.59 -34.03
C GLY A 187 -12.01 -23.41 -35.17
N LEU A 188 -11.82 -23.04 -36.44
CA LEU A 188 -12.32 -23.79 -37.58
C LEU A 188 -11.19 -24.67 -38.15
N PHE A 189 -11.43 -25.97 -38.23
CA PHE A 189 -10.52 -26.97 -38.77
C PHE A 189 -11.21 -27.64 -39.96
N THR A 190 -10.55 -27.56 -41.10
CA THR A 190 -10.95 -28.20 -42.35
C THR A 190 -9.77 -28.95 -42.93
N ASN A 191 -10.03 -29.93 -43.76
CA ASN A 191 -8.96 -30.69 -44.40
C ASN A 191 -8.64 -30.14 -45.81
#